data_67da5b5ad73d39cd933e3c0ee1fa32d0
#
_entry.id   67da5b5ad73d39cd933e3c0ee1fa32d0
#
_cell.length_a   1.000
_cell.length_b   1.000
_cell.length_c   1.000
_cell.angle_alpha   90.00
_cell.angle_beta   90.00
_cell.angle_gamma   90.00
#
_symmetry.space_group_name_H-M   'P 1'
#
loop_
_entity.id
_entity.type
_entity.pdbx_description
1 polymer ?
#
loop_
_entity_poly.entity_id
_entity_poly.type
_entity_poly.pdbx_seq_one_letter_code
_entity_poly.pdbx_strand_id
1 'polypeptide(L)'
;MGKNVVVLGTQWGDEGKGKVVDLLTESAATVVRFQGGHNAGHTLVIDGEKTVLHLIPSGVLRADKTCVIGNGVVLSPEALMEEIRELEAKDVPVRERLRLSPACPLILPYHVRLDQAREKARGVAKIGTTGRGIGPAYEDKVARRGLRLGDILHRERFASKLGEVLDYHNFVLTQYHNEPPVDFQQVLDQAMEMAEELRPMVCDTVSLVHEMRKAGDNILFEGAQGSLLDIDHGTYPYVTSSNTTAGGTATGSGVGPLYLDYVLGITKAYTTRVGSGPFPTEIFDEFGRHLAEKGHEFGATTGRARRCGWFDAVALRHAVQINSVSGLCLTKLDVLDGLENIRVCVGYRSKDGATIDNPVDSEGYAVIEPLYQDLPGWSESTLGVKRIEDLPKNARAYISFLEEQTGVPIDIISTGPDRNETIVLRNPFFD
;
A
#
# COMPACT_ATOMS: atom_id res chain seq x y z
N MET A 1 25.05 -13.67 2.09
CA MET A 1 24.33 -12.77 3.00
C MET A 1 22.88 -12.73 2.54
N GLY A 2 21.95 -12.68 3.49
CA GLY A 2 20.56 -12.47 3.14
C GLY A 2 20.32 -11.11 2.49
N LYS A 3 19.23 -11.03 1.72
CA LYS A 3 18.83 -9.79 1.03
C LYS A 3 17.66 -9.11 1.74
N ASN A 4 17.64 -7.79 1.67
CA ASN A 4 16.56 -6.92 2.12
C ASN A 4 15.77 -6.44 0.89
N VAL A 5 14.60 -7.02 0.67
CA VAL A 5 13.74 -6.76 -0.50
C VAL A 5 12.59 -5.85 -0.11
N VAL A 6 12.39 -4.76 -0.84
CA VAL A 6 11.24 -3.86 -0.67
C VAL A 6 10.20 -4.19 -1.74
N VAL A 7 8.96 -4.41 -1.34
CA VAL A 7 7.81 -4.56 -2.24
C VAL A 7 6.90 -3.35 -2.09
N LEU A 8 6.68 -2.61 -3.16
CA LEU A 8 5.84 -1.42 -3.17
C LEU A 8 4.95 -1.36 -4.43
N GLY A 9 3.85 -0.60 -4.34
CA GLY A 9 3.01 -0.31 -5.49
C GLY A 9 3.56 0.87 -6.29
N THR A 10 3.47 0.79 -7.61
CA THR A 10 3.97 1.84 -8.52
C THR A 10 2.89 2.77 -9.06
N GLN A 11 1.62 2.44 -8.83
CA GLN A 11 0.45 3.18 -9.32
C GLN A 11 -0.32 3.84 -8.15
N TRP A 12 -1.65 3.88 -8.20
CA TRP A 12 -2.51 4.44 -7.14
C TRP A 12 -3.01 3.39 -6.12
N GLY A 13 -2.20 2.37 -5.81
CA GLY A 13 -2.60 1.27 -4.95
C GLY A 13 -3.41 0.20 -5.69
N ASP A 14 -3.80 -0.84 -4.94
CA ASP A 14 -4.59 -1.97 -5.45
C ASP A 14 -3.95 -2.75 -6.62
N GLU A 15 -2.62 -2.68 -6.75
CA GLU A 15 -1.85 -3.38 -7.79
C GLU A 15 -1.78 -4.92 -7.57
N GLY A 16 -2.35 -5.44 -6.49
CA GLY A 16 -2.30 -6.87 -6.19
C GLY A 16 -1.06 -7.29 -5.38
N LYS A 17 -0.52 -6.37 -4.58
CA LYS A 17 0.68 -6.61 -3.74
C LYS A 17 0.58 -7.84 -2.84
N GLY A 18 -0.59 -8.09 -2.22
CA GLY A 18 -0.75 -9.18 -1.25
C GLY A 18 -0.31 -10.55 -1.79
N LYS A 19 -0.74 -10.92 -3.00
CA LYS A 19 -0.33 -12.18 -3.65
C LYS A 19 1.19 -12.29 -3.80
N VAL A 20 1.83 -11.22 -4.24
CA VAL A 20 3.29 -11.20 -4.51
C VAL A 20 4.07 -11.22 -3.21
N VAL A 21 3.61 -10.49 -2.19
CA VAL A 21 4.21 -10.53 -0.84
C VAL A 21 4.10 -11.94 -0.26
N ASP A 22 2.94 -12.61 -0.37
CA ASP A 22 2.80 -13.99 0.09
C ASP A 22 3.75 -14.94 -0.64
N LEU A 23 3.87 -14.81 -1.96
CA LEU A 23 4.82 -15.60 -2.76
C LEU A 23 6.26 -15.42 -2.27
N LEU A 24 6.70 -14.18 -2.08
CA LEU A 24 8.07 -13.85 -1.67
C LEU A 24 8.34 -14.16 -0.18
N THR A 25 7.30 -14.19 0.64
CA THR A 25 7.41 -14.53 2.07
C THR A 25 7.97 -15.94 2.28
N GLU A 26 7.82 -16.87 1.33
CA GLU A 26 8.47 -18.18 1.42
C GLU A 26 9.99 -18.08 1.56
N SER A 27 10.59 -17.13 0.87
CA SER A 27 12.04 -16.89 0.86
C SER A 27 12.53 -15.94 1.97
N ALA A 28 11.62 -15.30 2.71
CA ALA A 28 11.93 -14.36 3.77
C ALA A 28 11.81 -15.01 5.16
N ALA A 29 12.68 -14.66 6.10
CA ALA A 29 12.54 -15.00 7.51
C ALA A 29 11.64 -14.00 8.24
N THR A 30 11.64 -12.76 7.78
CA THR A 30 10.92 -11.64 8.42
C THR A 30 10.17 -10.81 7.39
N VAL A 31 8.95 -10.38 7.74
CA VAL A 31 8.14 -9.43 6.96
C VAL A 31 7.87 -8.18 7.80
N VAL A 32 8.23 -7.01 7.26
CA VAL A 32 8.16 -5.72 7.95
C VAL A 32 7.20 -4.77 7.25
N ARG A 33 6.11 -4.37 7.90
CA ARG A 33 5.27 -3.23 7.51
C ARG A 33 5.92 -1.94 7.99
N PHE A 34 6.17 -1.01 7.09
CA PHE A 34 6.94 0.20 7.42
C PHE A 34 6.12 1.50 7.34
N GLN A 35 4.94 1.50 6.74
CA GLN A 35 4.10 2.70 6.60
C GLN A 35 2.62 2.38 6.42
N GLY A 36 1.77 3.43 6.39
CA GLY A 36 0.33 3.32 6.27
C GLY A 36 -0.32 2.98 7.60
N GLY A 37 -1.49 2.41 7.55
CA GLY A 37 -2.27 1.96 8.68
C GLY A 37 -3.29 0.91 8.23
N HIS A 38 -4.38 0.77 8.98
CA HIS A 38 -5.46 -0.16 8.65
C HIS A 38 -6.36 0.28 7.46
N ASN A 39 -5.96 1.34 6.74
CA ASN A 39 -6.54 1.70 5.44
C ASN A 39 -6.04 0.82 4.29
N ALA A 40 -4.99 0.03 4.48
CA ALA A 40 -4.58 -1.00 3.54
C ALA A 40 -5.54 -2.19 3.54
N GLY A 41 -5.54 -2.97 2.46
CA GLY A 41 -6.28 -4.22 2.34
C GLY A 41 -5.49 -5.18 1.45
N HIS A 42 -4.69 -6.06 2.06
CA HIS A 42 -3.92 -7.08 1.36
C HIS A 42 -4.71 -8.39 1.34
N THR A 43 -5.28 -8.70 0.20
CA THR A 43 -6.00 -9.96 0.00
C THR A 43 -5.02 -11.07 -0.34
N LEU A 44 -5.07 -12.14 0.41
CA LEU A 44 -4.32 -13.37 0.24
C LEU A 44 -5.28 -14.51 -0.06
N VAL A 45 -4.90 -15.40 -0.95
CA VAL A 45 -5.62 -16.64 -1.21
C VAL A 45 -4.64 -17.79 -1.03
N ILE A 46 -4.82 -18.54 0.06
CA ILE A 46 -3.96 -19.68 0.42
C ILE A 46 -4.85 -20.91 0.50
N ASP A 47 -4.55 -21.92 -0.31
CA ASP A 47 -5.32 -23.17 -0.41
C ASP A 47 -6.83 -22.95 -0.62
N GLY A 48 -7.17 -21.90 -1.39
CA GLY A 48 -8.54 -21.51 -1.71
C GLY A 48 -9.24 -20.67 -0.63
N GLU A 49 -8.64 -20.51 0.54
CA GLU A 49 -9.16 -19.64 1.60
C GLU A 49 -8.69 -18.21 1.40
N LYS A 50 -9.66 -17.27 1.38
CA LYS A 50 -9.42 -15.84 1.24
C LYS A 50 -9.30 -15.18 2.61
N THR A 51 -8.16 -14.53 2.86
CA THR A 51 -7.91 -13.70 4.05
C THR A 51 -7.54 -12.28 3.62
N VAL A 52 -8.10 -11.28 4.29
CA VAL A 52 -7.78 -9.86 4.04
C VAL A 52 -7.08 -9.32 5.27
N LEU A 53 -5.86 -8.83 5.09
CA LEU A 53 -5.05 -8.22 6.14
C LEU A 53 -5.01 -6.70 5.98
N HIS A 54 -5.11 -5.98 7.09
CA HIS A 54 -5.13 -4.51 7.11
C HIS A 54 -3.87 -3.91 7.75
N LEU A 55 -3.49 -4.37 8.93
CA LEU A 55 -2.31 -3.92 9.69
C LEU A 55 -1.22 -4.96 9.76
N ILE A 56 -1.62 -6.21 10.01
CA ILE A 56 -0.68 -7.31 10.24
C ILE A 56 0.05 -7.64 8.93
N PRO A 57 1.40 -7.81 8.97
CA PRO A 57 2.15 -8.21 7.78
C PRO A 57 1.70 -9.55 7.22
N SER A 58 1.72 -9.68 5.89
CA SER A 58 1.24 -10.88 5.17
C SER A 58 1.93 -12.19 5.59
N GLY A 59 3.14 -12.11 6.13
CA GLY A 59 3.90 -13.24 6.64
C GLY A 59 3.29 -13.98 7.83
N VAL A 60 2.32 -13.37 8.52
CA VAL A 60 1.70 -13.95 9.73
C VAL A 60 1.02 -15.31 9.46
N LEU A 61 0.53 -15.53 8.23
CA LEU A 61 -0.11 -16.78 7.82
C LEU A 61 0.87 -17.93 7.60
N ARG A 62 2.18 -17.67 7.63
CA ARG A 62 3.24 -18.66 7.44
C ARG A 62 3.87 -19.04 8.78
N ALA A 63 4.06 -20.36 9.00
CA ALA A 63 4.83 -20.84 10.13
C ALA A 63 6.27 -20.27 10.06
N ASP A 64 6.93 -20.15 11.20
CA ASP A 64 8.35 -19.76 11.31
C ASP A 64 8.72 -18.36 10.75
N LYS A 65 7.74 -17.50 10.48
CA LYS A 65 8.00 -16.10 10.07
C LYS A 65 7.84 -15.13 11.22
N THR A 66 8.75 -14.19 11.32
CA THR A 66 8.58 -13.04 12.22
C THR A 66 7.92 -11.90 11.45
N CYS A 67 6.87 -11.33 12.04
CA CYS A 67 6.14 -10.20 11.48
C CYS A 67 6.38 -8.96 12.31
N VAL A 68 6.77 -7.86 11.68
CA VAL A 68 7.12 -6.62 12.37
C VAL A 68 6.23 -5.47 11.87
N ILE A 69 5.62 -4.75 12.81
CA ILE A 69 5.02 -3.44 12.52
C ILE A 69 6.01 -2.36 12.97
N GLY A 70 6.61 -1.70 11.99
CA GLY A 70 7.63 -0.67 12.18
C GLY A 70 7.04 0.68 12.60
N ASN A 71 7.89 1.56 13.09
CA ASN A 71 7.54 2.88 13.64
C ASN A 71 6.89 3.85 12.65
N GLY A 72 6.93 3.56 11.35
CA GLY A 72 6.27 4.38 10.33
C GLY A 72 4.78 4.12 10.19
N VAL A 73 4.27 3.00 10.71
CA VAL A 73 2.85 2.65 10.68
C VAL A 73 2.09 3.46 11.73
N VAL A 74 0.97 4.08 11.35
CA VAL A 74 -0.01 4.61 12.31
C VAL A 74 -0.94 3.48 12.74
N LEU A 75 -0.91 3.14 14.02
CA LEU A 75 -1.49 1.93 14.57
C LEU A 75 -2.78 2.24 15.31
N SER A 76 -3.89 1.67 14.86
CA SER A 76 -5.13 1.61 15.64
C SER A 76 -5.08 0.37 16.55
N PRO A 77 -5.02 0.53 17.88
CA PRO A 77 -5.04 -0.61 18.79
C PRO A 77 -6.29 -1.47 18.63
N GLU A 78 -7.45 -0.82 18.47
CA GLU A 78 -8.74 -1.49 18.29
C GLU A 78 -8.74 -2.36 17.02
N ALA A 79 -8.40 -1.77 15.86
CA ALA A 79 -8.36 -2.50 14.59
C ALA A 79 -7.32 -3.63 14.60
N LEU A 80 -6.18 -3.44 15.27
CA LEU A 80 -5.18 -4.49 15.42
C LEU A 80 -5.69 -5.64 16.26
N MET A 81 -6.37 -5.36 17.37
CA MET A 81 -6.93 -6.40 18.24
C MET A 81 -8.06 -7.19 17.56
N GLU A 82 -8.89 -6.51 16.77
CA GLU A 82 -9.90 -7.18 15.95
C GLU A 82 -9.24 -8.15 14.95
N GLU A 83 -8.25 -7.67 14.19
CA GLU A 83 -7.54 -8.49 13.21
C GLU A 83 -6.77 -9.67 13.85
N ILE A 84 -6.17 -9.48 15.04
CA ILE A 84 -5.56 -10.57 15.82
C ILE A 84 -6.59 -11.63 16.18
N ARG A 85 -7.74 -11.24 16.75
CA ARG A 85 -8.79 -12.16 17.16
C ARG A 85 -9.39 -12.92 15.99
N GLU A 86 -9.60 -12.28 14.85
CA GLU A 86 -10.08 -12.91 13.62
C GLU A 86 -9.12 -13.99 13.10
N LEU A 87 -7.81 -13.74 13.17
CA LEU A 87 -6.79 -14.69 12.74
C LEU A 87 -6.60 -15.82 13.76
N GLU A 88 -6.62 -15.52 15.04
CA GLU A 88 -6.54 -16.53 16.11
C GLU A 88 -7.77 -17.47 16.09
N ALA A 89 -8.95 -16.99 15.71
CA ALA A 89 -10.14 -17.82 15.48
C ALA A 89 -9.98 -18.80 14.30
N LYS A 90 -8.94 -18.61 13.47
CA LYS A 90 -8.54 -19.49 12.37
C LYS A 90 -7.26 -20.28 12.69
N ASP A 91 -6.95 -20.45 13.95
CA ASP A 91 -5.77 -21.16 14.44
C ASP A 91 -4.41 -20.56 14.00
N VAL A 92 -4.35 -19.26 13.66
CA VAL A 92 -3.09 -18.57 13.37
C VAL A 92 -2.51 -17.98 14.66
N PRO A 93 -1.32 -18.41 15.12
CA PRO A 93 -0.72 -17.94 16.38
C PRO A 93 -0.07 -16.56 16.22
N VAL A 94 -0.90 -15.52 16.03
CA VAL A 94 -0.45 -14.16 15.69
C VAL A 94 0.48 -13.59 16.75
N ARG A 95 0.13 -13.72 18.03
CA ARG A 95 0.89 -13.11 19.16
C ARG A 95 2.32 -13.68 19.29
N GLU A 96 2.53 -14.89 18.85
CA GLU A 96 3.85 -15.51 18.84
C GLU A 96 4.75 -14.92 17.75
N ARG A 97 4.16 -14.55 16.61
CA ARG A 97 4.85 -14.11 15.39
C ARG A 97 4.99 -12.60 15.26
N LEU A 98 4.09 -11.83 15.88
CA LEU A 98 4.00 -10.38 15.71
C LEU A 98 4.89 -9.62 16.69
N ARG A 99 5.58 -8.59 16.18
CA ARG A 99 6.40 -7.65 16.96
C ARG A 99 6.02 -6.22 16.58
N LEU A 100 5.85 -5.38 17.60
CA LEU A 100 5.33 -4.03 17.45
C LEU A 100 6.36 -3.00 17.93
N SER A 101 6.62 -1.99 17.11
CA SER A 101 7.46 -0.87 17.53
C SER A 101 6.76 -0.01 18.58
N PRO A 102 7.39 0.27 19.73
CA PRO A 102 6.84 1.21 20.72
C PRO A 102 6.72 2.64 20.18
N ALA A 103 7.39 2.95 19.07
CA ALA A 103 7.38 4.25 18.43
C ALA A 103 6.26 4.43 17.38
N CYS A 104 5.42 3.44 17.12
CA CYS A 104 4.23 3.59 16.27
C CYS A 104 3.31 4.69 16.82
N PRO A 105 2.97 5.73 16.03
CA PRO A 105 1.92 6.67 16.41
C PRO A 105 0.58 5.94 16.51
N LEU A 106 -0.23 6.30 17.49
CA LEU A 106 -1.55 5.71 17.68
C LEU A 106 -2.62 6.44 16.88
N ILE A 107 -3.56 5.68 16.34
CA ILE A 107 -4.85 6.19 15.91
C ILE A 107 -5.83 5.99 17.07
N LEU A 108 -6.37 7.08 17.56
CA LEU A 108 -7.32 7.12 18.67
C LEU A 108 -8.67 7.70 18.20
N PRO A 109 -9.77 7.55 18.95
CA PRO A 109 -11.11 7.94 18.50
C PRO A 109 -11.23 9.38 17.98
N TYR A 110 -10.49 10.33 18.53
CA TYR A 110 -10.51 11.72 18.04
C TYR A 110 -9.91 11.88 16.63
N HIS A 111 -8.95 11.04 16.24
CA HIS A 111 -8.43 11.06 14.86
C HIS A 111 -9.49 10.64 13.84
N VAL A 112 -10.26 9.60 14.16
CA VAL A 112 -11.37 9.12 13.32
C VAL A 112 -12.44 10.20 13.18
N ARG A 113 -12.81 10.83 14.30
CA ARG A 113 -13.80 11.93 14.33
C ARG A 113 -13.35 13.13 13.50
N LEU A 114 -12.08 13.52 13.62
CA LEU A 114 -11.50 14.61 12.83
C LEU A 114 -11.49 14.31 11.33
N ASP A 115 -11.10 13.09 10.94
CA ASP A 115 -11.08 12.67 9.54
C ASP A 115 -12.49 12.76 8.92
N GLN A 116 -13.49 12.22 9.61
CA GLN A 116 -14.89 12.27 9.21
C GLN A 116 -15.44 13.70 9.15
N ALA A 117 -15.14 14.52 10.14
CA ALA A 117 -15.58 15.92 10.22
C ALA A 117 -14.99 16.75 9.07
N ARG A 118 -13.71 16.55 8.75
CA ARG A 118 -13.02 17.23 7.63
C ARG A 118 -13.60 16.85 6.29
N GLU A 119 -13.85 15.57 6.04
CA GLU A 119 -14.47 15.11 4.79
C GLU A 119 -15.90 15.63 4.64
N LYS A 120 -16.67 15.66 5.74
CA LYS A 120 -18.02 16.24 5.78
C LYS A 120 -17.99 17.75 5.43
N ALA A 121 -17.07 18.50 6.02
CA ALA A 121 -16.94 19.94 5.79
C ALA A 121 -16.53 20.29 4.35
N ARG A 122 -15.73 19.42 3.69
CA ARG A 122 -15.32 19.62 2.28
C ARG A 122 -16.42 19.36 1.26
N GLY A 123 -17.45 18.61 1.59
CA GLY A 123 -18.58 18.33 0.71
C GLY A 123 -18.15 17.72 -0.64
N VAL A 124 -18.40 18.45 -1.74
CA VAL A 124 -18.03 17.98 -3.10
C VAL A 124 -16.52 17.98 -3.35
N ALA A 125 -15.75 18.76 -2.62
CA ALA A 125 -14.29 18.86 -2.72
C ALA A 125 -13.56 17.86 -1.79
N LYS A 126 -14.26 16.84 -1.30
CA LYS A 126 -13.66 15.81 -0.45
C LYS A 126 -12.52 15.08 -1.14
N ILE A 127 -11.50 14.70 -0.38
CA ILE A 127 -10.37 13.89 -0.86
C ILE A 127 -10.82 12.46 -1.15
N GLY A 128 -11.80 11.98 -0.40
CA GLY A 128 -12.28 10.59 -0.48
C GLY A 128 -11.50 9.66 0.43
N THR A 129 -11.14 10.14 1.63
CA THR A 129 -10.43 9.34 2.65
C THR A 129 -11.24 8.11 3.06
N THR A 130 -10.61 7.19 3.76
CA THR A 130 -11.29 6.01 4.33
C THR A 130 -12.07 6.34 5.61
N GLY A 131 -11.94 7.55 6.15
CA GLY A 131 -12.56 7.97 7.41
C GLY A 131 -12.00 7.27 8.65
N ARG A 132 -10.82 6.67 8.55
CA ARG A 132 -10.18 5.84 9.60
C ARG A 132 -9.17 6.59 10.47
N GLY A 133 -9.05 7.91 10.31
CA GLY A 133 -8.16 8.73 11.12
C GLY A 133 -6.68 8.67 10.74
N ILE A 134 -6.34 8.12 9.59
CA ILE A 134 -4.95 7.95 9.13
C ILE A 134 -4.26 9.32 9.00
N GLY A 135 -4.87 10.25 8.26
CA GLY A 135 -4.33 11.60 8.04
C GLY A 135 -4.10 12.36 9.34
N PRO A 136 -5.11 12.53 10.20
CA PRO A 136 -4.96 13.19 11.50
C PRO A 136 -3.88 12.56 12.40
N ALA A 137 -3.69 11.25 12.38
CA ALA A 137 -2.63 10.60 13.14
C ALA A 137 -1.23 10.92 12.62
N TYR A 138 -1.03 10.98 11.30
CA TYR A 138 0.23 11.44 10.71
C TYR A 138 0.46 12.94 10.98
N GLU A 139 -0.58 13.77 10.92
CA GLU A 139 -0.51 15.19 11.29
C GLU A 139 -0.01 15.36 12.73
N ASP A 140 -0.56 14.61 13.67
CA ASP A 140 -0.13 14.65 15.07
C ASP A 140 1.30 14.16 15.27
N LYS A 141 1.72 13.13 14.52
CA LYS A 141 3.11 12.67 14.51
C LYS A 141 4.06 13.79 14.11
N VAL A 142 3.79 14.49 12.99
CA VAL A 142 4.65 15.58 12.49
C VAL A 142 4.59 16.80 13.39
N ALA A 143 3.42 17.12 13.95
CA ALA A 143 3.24 18.18 14.97
C ALA A 143 3.89 17.84 16.32
N ARG A 144 4.39 16.63 16.52
CA ARG A 144 5.05 16.14 17.74
C ARG A 144 4.17 16.10 18.99
N ARG A 145 2.83 16.03 18.80
CA ARG A 145 1.82 15.83 19.85
C ARG A 145 1.23 14.42 19.85
N GLY A 146 1.53 13.61 18.82
CA GLY A 146 1.00 12.26 18.68
C GLY A 146 1.42 11.34 19.82
N LEU A 147 0.46 10.59 20.34
CA LEU A 147 0.67 9.52 21.29
C LEU A 147 1.23 8.28 20.56
N ARG A 148 2.14 7.56 21.21
CA ARG A 148 2.80 6.38 20.65
C ARG A 148 2.39 5.11 21.39
N LEU A 149 2.58 3.96 20.78
CA LEU A 149 2.29 2.66 21.40
C LEU A 149 3.03 2.48 22.74
N GLY A 150 4.28 2.94 22.85
CA GLY A 150 5.02 2.90 24.10
C GLY A 150 4.41 3.76 25.21
N ASP A 151 3.57 4.74 24.90
CA ASP A 151 2.93 5.58 25.92
C ASP A 151 1.81 4.82 26.66
N ILE A 152 0.98 4.00 25.93
CA ILE A 152 -0.10 3.25 26.58
C ILE A 152 0.38 2.20 27.57
N LEU A 153 1.65 1.81 27.51
CA LEU A 153 2.25 0.87 28.45
C LEU A 153 2.47 1.49 29.86
N HIS A 154 2.23 2.81 30.00
CA HIS A 154 2.39 3.58 31.23
C HIS A 154 1.18 4.50 31.46
N ARG A 155 0.20 4.03 32.25
CA ARG A 155 -1.10 4.67 32.46
C ARG A 155 -1.01 6.18 32.78
N GLU A 156 -0.19 6.56 33.75
CA GLU A 156 -0.09 7.96 34.17
C GLU A 156 0.46 8.88 33.09
N ARG A 157 1.53 8.42 32.40
CA ARG A 157 2.13 9.14 31.27
C ARG A 157 1.14 9.28 30.11
N PHE A 158 0.44 8.20 29.80
CA PHE A 158 -0.57 8.20 28.73
C PHE A 158 -1.72 9.15 29.08
N ALA A 159 -2.26 9.08 30.30
CA ALA A 159 -3.37 9.93 30.76
C ALA A 159 -3.01 11.43 30.69
N SER A 160 -1.80 11.81 31.15
CA SER A 160 -1.33 13.20 31.09
C SER A 160 -1.28 13.71 29.65
N LYS A 161 -0.61 12.96 28.74
CA LYS A 161 -0.51 13.34 27.32
C LYS A 161 -1.86 13.34 26.62
N LEU A 162 -2.71 12.36 26.92
CA LEU A 162 -4.06 12.27 26.35
C LEU A 162 -4.89 13.50 26.71
N GLY A 163 -4.81 13.96 27.97
CA GLY A 163 -5.49 15.17 28.41
C GLY A 163 -5.12 16.39 27.58
N GLU A 164 -3.82 16.64 27.40
CA GLU A 164 -3.32 17.77 26.60
C GLU A 164 -3.79 17.71 25.14
N VAL A 165 -3.72 16.51 24.53
CA VAL A 165 -4.09 16.33 23.11
C VAL A 165 -5.59 16.41 22.92
N LEU A 166 -6.39 15.86 23.84
CA LEU A 166 -7.85 15.92 23.77
C LEU A 166 -8.39 17.34 24.01
N ASP A 167 -7.77 18.14 24.88
CA ASP A 167 -8.14 19.55 25.03
C ASP A 167 -8.08 20.28 23.68
N TYR A 168 -6.98 20.12 22.96
CA TYR A 168 -6.80 20.71 21.64
C TYR A 168 -7.80 20.15 20.61
N HIS A 169 -7.91 18.82 20.48
CA HIS A 169 -8.75 18.22 19.44
C HIS A 169 -10.24 18.39 19.71
N ASN A 170 -10.66 18.36 20.97
CA ASN A 170 -12.04 18.64 21.35
C ASN A 170 -12.41 20.09 21.07
N PHE A 171 -11.49 21.05 21.28
CA PHE A 171 -11.71 22.42 20.84
C PHE A 171 -11.95 22.50 19.33
N VAL A 172 -11.11 21.83 18.51
CA VAL A 172 -11.29 21.81 17.05
C VAL A 172 -12.60 21.14 16.65
N LEU A 173 -12.94 20.00 17.26
CA LEU A 173 -14.18 19.29 16.96
C LEU A 173 -15.41 20.15 17.30
N THR A 174 -15.45 20.75 18.49
CA THR A 174 -16.63 21.48 18.97
C THR A 174 -16.75 22.87 18.38
N GLN A 175 -15.65 23.65 18.33
CA GLN A 175 -15.70 25.05 17.95
C GLN A 175 -15.52 25.27 16.44
N TYR A 176 -14.80 24.41 15.75
CA TYR A 176 -14.57 24.57 14.31
C TYR A 176 -15.48 23.68 13.47
N HIS A 177 -15.65 22.41 13.86
CA HIS A 177 -16.45 21.46 13.08
C HIS A 177 -17.89 21.30 13.58
N ASN A 178 -18.23 21.86 14.74
CA ASN A 178 -19.54 21.71 15.38
C ASN A 178 -19.93 20.22 15.58
N GLU A 179 -18.94 19.40 15.95
CA GLU A 179 -19.11 17.99 16.26
C GLU A 179 -18.95 17.74 17.77
N PRO A 180 -19.53 16.69 18.33
CA PRO A 180 -19.41 16.38 19.78
C PRO A 180 -17.94 16.12 20.18
N PRO A 181 -17.56 16.46 21.42
CA PRO A 181 -16.24 16.11 21.94
C PRO A 181 -16.08 14.62 22.12
N VAL A 182 -14.82 14.17 22.22
CA VAL A 182 -14.45 12.79 22.59
C VAL A 182 -14.22 12.74 24.09
N ASP A 183 -14.77 11.72 24.73
CA ASP A 183 -14.66 11.54 26.17
C ASP A 183 -13.28 11.02 26.58
N PHE A 184 -12.65 11.72 27.51
CA PHE A 184 -11.31 11.37 27.99
C PHE A 184 -11.27 10.02 28.69
N GLN A 185 -12.24 9.75 29.58
CA GLN A 185 -12.22 8.54 30.41
C GLN A 185 -12.47 7.30 29.53
N GLN A 186 -13.37 7.41 28.57
CA GLN A 186 -13.63 6.35 27.62
C GLN A 186 -12.37 5.97 26.81
N VAL A 187 -11.65 6.96 26.27
CA VAL A 187 -10.42 6.70 25.49
C VAL A 187 -9.33 6.10 26.39
N LEU A 188 -9.18 6.62 27.62
CA LEU A 188 -8.19 6.10 28.56
C LEU A 188 -8.46 4.64 28.92
N ASP A 189 -9.69 4.29 29.26
CA ASP A 189 -10.04 2.94 29.70
C ASP A 189 -9.91 1.93 28.54
N GLN A 190 -10.38 2.27 27.36
CA GLN A 190 -10.18 1.44 26.14
C GLN A 190 -8.69 1.23 25.84
N ALA A 191 -7.88 2.28 25.90
CA ALA A 191 -6.45 2.17 25.64
C ALA A 191 -5.74 1.29 26.68
N MET A 192 -6.13 1.37 27.96
CA MET A 192 -5.53 0.55 29.02
C MET A 192 -5.90 -0.92 28.91
N GLU A 193 -7.13 -1.24 28.53
CA GLU A 193 -7.55 -2.62 28.25
C GLU A 193 -6.69 -3.24 27.15
N MET A 194 -6.53 -2.55 26.03
CA MET A 194 -5.72 -3.03 24.89
C MET A 194 -4.21 -3.07 25.22
N ALA A 195 -3.72 -2.19 26.09
CA ALA A 195 -2.31 -2.11 26.45
C ALA A 195 -1.79 -3.43 27.04
N GLU A 196 -2.57 -4.11 27.87
CA GLU A 196 -2.16 -5.37 28.52
C GLU A 196 -2.06 -6.50 27.49
N GLU A 197 -2.95 -6.54 26.48
CA GLU A 197 -2.91 -7.54 25.42
C GLU A 197 -1.75 -7.29 24.43
N LEU A 198 -1.42 -6.02 24.16
CA LEU A 198 -0.38 -5.64 23.20
C LEU A 198 1.04 -5.69 23.79
N ARG A 199 1.17 -5.50 25.12
CA ARG A 199 2.46 -5.43 25.83
C ARG A 199 3.45 -6.55 25.47
N PRO A 200 3.05 -7.85 25.41
CA PRO A 200 3.98 -8.95 25.12
C PRO A 200 4.61 -8.90 23.71
N MET A 201 3.95 -8.20 22.77
CA MET A 201 4.40 -8.07 21.39
C MET A 201 5.30 -6.84 21.15
N VAL A 202 5.35 -5.90 22.13
CA VAL A 202 6.14 -4.67 21.98
C VAL A 202 7.61 -4.93 22.27
N CYS A 203 8.48 -4.54 21.33
CA CYS A 203 9.93 -4.66 21.48
C CYS A 203 10.67 -3.57 20.69
N ASP A 204 11.98 -3.46 20.89
CA ASP A 204 12.84 -2.66 20.02
C ASP A 204 12.96 -3.32 18.64
N THR A 205 12.05 -2.94 17.75
CA THR A 205 11.98 -3.49 16.39
C THR A 205 13.16 -3.09 15.52
N VAL A 206 13.81 -1.96 15.80
CA VAL A 206 14.99 -1.51 15.06
C VAL A 206 16.16 -2.46 15.33
N SER A 207 16.47 -2.70 16.60
CA SER A 207 17.51 -3.66 17.00
C SER A 207 17.20 -5.07 16.48
N LEU A 208 15.95 -5.52 16.61
CA LEU A 208 15.52 -6.84 16.14
C LEU A 208 15.78 -7.04 14.64
N VAL A 209 15.35 -6.10 13.79
CA VAL A 209 15.54 -6.18 12.34
C VAL A 209 17.03 -6.12 11.97
N HIS A 210 17.82 -5.31 12.68
CA HIS A 210 19.27 -5.27 12.47
C HIS A 210 19.99 -6.54 12.91
N GLU A 211 19.56 -7.22 13.96
CA GLU A 211 20.09 -8.52 14.39
C GLU A 211 19.81 -9.59 13.34
N MET A 212 18.56 -9.68 12.83
CA MET A 212 18.19 -10.60 11.75
C MET A 212 19.02 -10.35 10.48
N ARG A 213 19.18 -9.09 10.07
CA ARG A 213 20.02 -8.73 8.95
C ARG A 213 21.48 -9.17 9.15
N LYS A 214 22.04 -8.98 10.34
CA LYS A 214 23.42 -9.42 10.66
C LYS A 214 23.57 -10.93 10.70
N ALA A 215 22.51 -11.65 11.08
CA ALA A 215 22.47 -13.11 11.03
C ALA A 215 22.45 -13.64 9.59
N GLY A 216 22.18 -12.77 8.60
CA GLY A 216 22.11 -13.17 7.20
C GLY A 216 20.74 -13.61 6.75
N ASP A 217 19.69 -13.25 7.49
CA ASP A 217 18.31 -13.54 7.15
C ASP A 217 17.82 -12.68 5.97
N ASN A 218 16.96 -13.25 5.15
CA ASN A 218 16.20 -12.51 4.14
C ASN A 218 15.07 -11.74 4.80
N ILE A 219 14.96 -10.44 4.51
CA ILE A 219 13.92 -9.57 5.08
C ILE A 219 13.08 -8.97 3.96
N LEU A 220 11.76 -9.11 4.06
CA LEU A 220 10.80 -8.53 3.14
C LEU A 220 10.15 -7.29 3.76
N PHE A 221 10.29 -6.15 3.12
CA PHE A 221 9.63 -4.90 3.51
C PHE A 221 8.36 -4.72 2.68
N GLU A 222 7.22 -4.79 3.34
CA GLU A 222 5.90 -4.74 2.73
C GLU A 222 5.34 -3.32 2.76
N GLY A 223 5.25 -2.67 1.59
CA GLY A 223 4.61 -1.37 1.43
C GLY A 223 3.09 -1.46 1.31
N ALA A 224 2.43 -0.38 1.63
CA ALA A 224 0.99 -0.19 1.43
C ALA A 224 0.74 0.96 0.46
N GLN A 225 -0.46 1.02 -0.13
CA GLN A 225 -0.84 2.00 -1.16
C GLN A 225 0.07 1.90 -2.41
N GLY A 226 0.38 3.00 -3.08
CA GLY A 226 1.23 3.03 -4.26
C GLY A 226 1.93 4.37 -4.41
N SER A 227 2.95 4.44 -5.27
CA SER A 227 3.84 5.61 -5.42
C SER A 227 3.12 6.89 -5.82
N LEU A 228 2.05 6.78 -6.63
CA LEU A 228 1.25 7.94 -7.03
C LEU A 228 0.30 8.44 -5.92
N LEU A 229 0.24 7.74 -4.79
CA LEU A 229 -0.42 8.15 -3.54
C LEU A 229 0.57 8.65 -2.48
N ASP A 230 1.87 8.72 -2.77
CA ASP A 230 2.86 9.24 -1.83
C ASP A 230 2.57 10.71 -1.48
N ILE A 231 2.76 11.09 -0.20
CA ILE A 231 2.44 12.44 0.29
C ILE A 231 3.28 13.52 -0.40
N ASP A 232 4.53 13.21 -0.78
CA ASP A 232 5.48 14.17 -1.36
C ASP A 232 5.55 14.07 -2.90
N HIS A 233 5.41 12.86 -3.46
CA HIS A 233 5.64 12.57 -4.88
C HIS A 233 4.39 12.14 -5.64
N GLY A 234 3.25 11.99 -4.96
CA GLY A 234 1.99 11.59 -5.58
C GLY A 234 1.18 12.77 -6.13
N THR A 235 -0.05 12.47 -6.54
CA THR A 235 -1.00 13.44 -7.10
C THR A 235 -1.66 14.29 -6.01
N TYR A 236 -0.86 15.05 -5.25
CA TYR A 236 -1.32 15.91 -4.16
C TYR A 236 -2.41 16.90 -4.63
N PRO A 237 -3.51 17.13 -3.86
CA PRO A 237 -3.77 16.64 -2.51
C PRO A 237 -4.46 15.26 -2.44
N TYR A 238 -4.70 14.60 -3.56
CA TYR A 238 -5.38 13.31 -3.64
C TYR A 238 -4.40 12.15 -3.43
N VAL A 239 -3.82 12.10 -2.23
CA VAL A 239 -2.76 11.18 -1.80
C VAL A 239 -3.08 10.60 -0.42
N THR A 240 -2.31 9.60 0.01
CA THR A 240 -2.28 9.17 1.42
C THR A 240 -1.36 10.11 2.22
N SER A 241 -1.44 10.06 3.54
CA SER A 241 -0.65 10.93 4.42
C SER A 241 0.71 10.32 4.82
N SER A 242 1.17 9.31 4.09
CA SER A 242 2.44 8.63 4.37
C SER A 242 3.35 8.60 3.14
N ASN A 243 4.65 8.38 3.37
CA ASN A 243 5.60 8.10 2.31
C ASN A 243 5.50 6.63 1.90
N THR A 244 4.97 6.39 0.71
CA THR A 244 4.76 5.07 0.11
C THR A 244 5.96 4.59 -0.71
N THR A 245 6.93 5.47 -0.92
CA THR A 245 8.15 5.22 -1.68
C THR A 245 9.16 4.37 -0.91
N ALA A 246 10.15 3.82 -1.63
CA ALA A 246 11.23 3.02 -1.04
C ALA A 246 12.00 3.76 0.07
N GLY A 247 12.13 5.09 -0.04
CA GLY A 247 12.70 5.93 1.03
C GLY A 247 11.94 5.83 2.36
N GLY A 248 10.61 5.64 2.30
CA GLY A 248 9.76 5.42 3.47
C GLY A 248 10.11 4.14 4.24
N THR A 249 10.69 3.15 3.60
CA THR A 249 11.16 1.92 4.25
C THR A 249 12.22 2.22 5.31
N ALA A 250 13.20 3.04 4.97
CA ALA A 250 14.28 3.39 5.91
C ALA A 250 13.75 4.14 7.14
N THR A 251 12.92 5.16 6.94
CA THR A 251 12.37 5.96 8.05
C THR A 251 11.34 5.19 8.88
N GLY A 252 10.59 4.30 8.25
CA GLY A 252 9.48 3.56 8.89
C GLY A 252 9.89 2.26 9.57
N SER A 253 11.08 1.73 9.30
CA SER A 253 11.60 0.51 9.92
C SER A 253 12.87 0.73 10.74
N GLY A 254 13.59 1.85 10.54
CA GLY A 254 14.90 2.11 11.12
C GLY A 254 16.07 1.42 10.42
N VAL A 255 15.83 0.79 9.27
CA VAL A 255 16.90 0.19 8.44
C VAL A 255 17.50 1.26 7.53
N GLY A 256 18.82 1.42 7.57
CA GLY A 256 19.49 2.41 6.74
C GLY A 256 19.29 2.15 5.23
N PRO A 257 19.17 3.20 4.39
CA PRO A 257 18.81 3.05 2.97
C PRO A 257 19.83 2.22 2.17
N LEU A 258 21.10 2.22 2.55
CA LEU A 258 22.14 1.41 1.90
C LEU A 258 22.06 -0.09 2.20
N TYR A 259 21.13 -0.50 3.06
CA TYR A 259 20.85 -1.90 3.36
C TYR A 259 19.63 -2.43 2.61
N LEU A 260 19.03 -1.64 1.75
CA LEU A 260 17.96 -2.08 0.87
C LEU A 260 18.61 -2.61 -0.42
N ASP A 261 18.55 -3.93 -0.61
CA ASP A 261 19.29 -4.60 -1.69
C ASP A 261 18.51 -4.66 -2.99
N TYR A 262 17.18 -4.72 -2.91
CA TYR A 262 16.30 -4.85 -4.06
C TYR A 262 14.96 -4.13 -3.84
N VAL A 263 14.48 -3.40 -4.83
CA VAL A 263 13.16 -2.77 -4.83
C VAL A 263 12.33 -3.38 -5.95
N LEU A 264 11.32 -4.17 -5.58
CA LEU A 264 10.35 -4.74 -6.50
C LEU A 264 9.12 -3.84 -6.59
N GLY A 265 8.92 -3.24 -7.77
CA GLY A 265 7.75 -2.43 -8.08
C GLY A 265 6.59 -3.29 -8.58
N ILE A 266 5.45 -3.26 -7.89
CA ILE A 266 4.25 -3.95 -8.35
C ILE A 266 3.44 -3.01 -9.23
N THR A 267 3.17 -3.40 -10.47
CA THR A 267 2.36 -2.66 -11.44
C THR A 267 1.27 -3.55 -12.05
N LYS A 268 0.09 -3.01 -12.26
CA LYS A 268 -0.97 -3.69 -13.00
C LYS A 268 -0.74 -3.54 -14.51
N ALA A 269 -1.17 -4.51 -15.29
CA ALA A 269 -1.14 -4.43 -16.76
C ALA A 269 -2.06 -3.34 -17.35
N TYR A 270 -2.82 -2.67 -16.52
CA TYR A 270 -3.62 -1.46 -16.78
C TYR A 270 -3.60 -0.59 -15.52
N THR A 271 -4.32 0.51 -15.51
CA THR A 271 -4.29 1.41 -14.35
C THR A 271 -5.66 1.46 -13.68
N THR A 272 -5.67 1.52 -12.34
CA THR A 272 -6.89 1.75 -11.57
C THR A 272 -6.69 2.82 -10.51
N ARG A 273 -7.76 3.54 -10.16
CA ARG A 273 -7.76 4.51 -9.09
C ARG A 273 -9.06 4.45 -8.29
N VAL A 274 -8.96 4.57 -6.97
CA VAL A 274 -10.10 4.75 -6.06
C VAL A 274 -10.21 6.21 -5.67
N GLY A 275 -11.43 6.76 -5.60
CA GLY A 275 -11.67 8.11 -5.13
C GLY A 275 -11.41 9.21 -6.15
N SER A 276 -11.27 10.42 -5.64
CA SER A 276 -11.11 11.64 -6.44
C SER A 276 -9.69 11.82 -6.94
N GLY A 277 -9.48 12.85 -7.74
CA GLY A 277 -8.19 13.25 -8.29
C GLY A 277 -8.00 12.89 -9.75
N PRO A 278 -6.92 13.38 -10.37
CA PRO A 278 -6.66 13.25 -11.80
C PRO A 278 -6.36 11.79 -12.17
N PHE A 279 -6.79 11.43 -13.39
CA PHE A 279 -6.53 10.12 -13.96
C PHE A 279 -6.43 10.25 -15.49
N PRO A 280 -5.27 10.62 -16.03
CA PRO A 280 -5.14 10.98 -17.45
C PRO A 280 -5.56 9.88 -18.42
N THR A 281 -5.31 8.62 -18.06
CA THR A 281 -5.59 7.45 -18.91
C THR A 281 -6.94 6.79 -18.63
N GLU A 282 -7.84 7.44 -17.87
CA GLU A 282 -9.17 6.92 -17.53
C GLU A 282 -10.01 6.63 -18.77
N ILE A 283 -10.77 5.54 -18.76
CA ILE A 283 -11.57 5.05 -19.88
C ILE A 283 -13.05 4.99 -19.46
N PHE A 284 -13.93 5.53 -20.31
CA PHE A 284 -15.37 5.63 -20.03
C PHE A 284 -16.24 4.80 -21.00
N ASP A 285 -15.60 4.06 -21.92
CA ASP A 285 -16.23 3.23 -22.95
C ASP A 285 -16.35 1.74 -22.56
N GLU A 286 -16.57 0.89 -23.56
CA GLU A 286 -16.66 -0.57 -23.38
C GLU A 286 -15.35 -1.20 -22.88
N PHE A 287 -14.18 -0.63 -23.21
CA PHE A 287 -12.90 -1.12 -22.71
C PHE A 287 -12.78 -0.89 -21.20
N GLY A 288 -13.20 0.28 -20.71
CA GLY A 288 -13.25 0.57 -19.28
C GLY A 288 -14.18 -0.38 -18.52
N ARG A 289 -15.34 -0.73 -19.11
CA ARG A 289 -16.25 -1.73 -18.54
C ARG A 289 -15.63 -3.13 -18.51
N HIS A 290 -14.99 -3.55 -19.61
CA HIS A 290 -14.29 -4.83 -19.68
C HIS A 290 -13.25 -4.95 -18.56
N LEU A 291 -12.38 -3.93 -18.38
CA LEU A 291 -11.37 -3.93 -17.33
C LEU A 291 -12.00 -4.00 -15.92
N ALA A 292 -13.08 -3.27 -15.68
CA ALA A 292 -13.77 -3.24 -14.41
C ALA A 292 -14.42 -4.59 -14.05
N GLU A 293 -15.13 -5.19 -15.01
CA GLU A 293 -15.85 -6.45 -14.83
C GLU A 293 -14.89 -7.63 -14.73
N LYS A 294 -14.01 -7.82 -15.72
CA LYS A 294 -13.09 -8.94 -15.78
C LYS A 294 -12.01 -8.84 -14.68
N GLY A 295 -11.59 -7.61 -14.35
CA GLY A 295 -10.66 -7.35 -13.26
C GLY A 295 -11.27 -7.41 -11.86
N HIS A 296 -12.61 -7.50 -11.72
CA HIS A 296 -13.32 -7.38 -10.43
C HIS A 296 -12.85 -6.14 -9.66
N GLU A 297 -12.87 -4.97 -10.32
CA GLU A 297 -12.27 -3.76 -9.80
C GLU A 297 -13.14 -3.06 -8.76
N PHE A 298 -13.15 -3.64 -7.55
CA PHE A 298 -13.77 -3.08 -6.35
C PHE A 298 -12.75 -3.04 -5.21
N GLY A 299 -12.77 -1.96 -4.43
CA GLY A 299 -11.86 -1.78 -3.31
C GLY A 299 -12.06 -2.83 -2.23
N ALA A 300 -11.00 -3.57 -1.86
CA ALA A 300 -11.06 -4.64 -0.86
C ALA A 300 -11.55 -4.16 0.51
N THR A 301 -11.22 -2.92 0.88
CA THR A 301 -11.54 -2.32 2.19
C THR A 301 -12.86 -1.55 2.20
N THR A 302 -13.18 -0.84 1.12
CA THR A 302 -14.34 0.08 1.08
C THR A 302 -15.47 -0.39 0.18
N GLY A 303 -15.27 -1.44 -0.62
CA GLY A 303 -16.22 -1.92 -1.63
C GLY A 303 -16.47 -0.92 -2.78
N ARG A 304 -15.79 0.24 -2.81
CA ARG A 304 -15.97 1.26 -3.85
C ARG A 304 -15.48 0.71 -5.20
N ALA A 305 -16.23 1.00 -6.27
CA ALA A 305 -15.76 0.74 -7.63
C ALA A 305 -14.48 1.53 -7.91
N ARG A 306 -13.52 0.86 -8.56
CA ARG A 306 -12.30 1.48 -9.06
C ARG A 306 -12.55 2.07 -10.44
N ARG A 307 -12.06 3.27 -10.68
CA ARG A 307 -11.93 3.86 -12.00
C ARG A 307 -10.86 3.08 -12.75
N CYS A 308 -11.09 2.78 -14.03
CA CYS A 308 -10.16 2.00 -14.85
C CYS A 308 -9.60 2.84 -15.98
N GLY A 309 -8.36 2.59 -16.36
CA GLY A 309 -7.66 3.30 -17.43
C GLY A 309 -6.59 2.45 -18.08
N TRP A 310 -6.10 2.90 -19.24
CA TRP A 310 -4.99 2.29 -19.93
C TRP A 310 -3.70 2.37 -19.11
N PHE A 311 -2.77 1.49 -19.40
CA PHE A 311 -1.45 1.50 -18.77
C PHE A 311 -0.75 2.82 -19.02
N ASP A 312 -0.16 3.41 -17.96
CA ASP A 312 0.52 4.69 -18.01
C ASP A 312 2.03 4.50 -17.77
N ALA A 313 2.78 4.43 -18.89
CA ALA A 313 4.22 4.24 -18.84
C ALA A 313 4.95 5.51 -18.36
N VAL A 314 4.34 6.71 -18.52
CA VAL A 314 4.94 7.96 -18.02
C VAL A 314 4.92 7.99 -16.51
N ALA A 315 3.75 7.71 -15.92
CA ALA A 315 3.60 7.62 -14.47
C ALA A 315 4.48 6.49 -13.88
N LEU A 316 4.61 5.36 -14.58
CA LEU A 316 5.48 4.27 -14.13
C LEU A 316 6.96 4.65 -14.19
N ARG A 317 7.43 5.35 -15.24
CA ARG A 317 8.83 5.86 -15.28
C ARG A 317 9.13 6.77 -14.09
N HIS A 318 8.21 7.65 -13.74
CA HIS A 318 8.34 8.48 -12.55
C HIS A 318 8.44 7.62 -11.28
N ALA A 319 7.54 6.64 -11.10
CA ALA A 319 7.59 5.73 -9.97
C ALA A 319 8.90 4.93 -9.91
N VAL A 320 9.42 4.49 -11.05
CA VAL A 320 10.73 3.81 -11.15
C VAL A 320 11.87 4.71 -10.64
N GLN A 321 11.87 5.98 -11.05
CA GLN A 321 12.90 6.94 -10.66
C GLN A 321 12.92 7.23 -9.15
N ILE A 322 11.75 7.58 -8.57
CA ILE A 322 11.66 7.98 -7.15
C ILE A 322 11.88 6.80 -6.19
N ASN A 323 11.75 5.58 -6.67
CA ASN A 323 11.91 4.36 -5.87
C ASN A 323 13.21 3.61 -6.16
N SER A 324 13.99 3.97 -7.18
CA SER A 324 15.13 3.18 -7.66
C SER A 324 14.73 1.71 -7.89
N VAL A 325 13.63 1.48 -8.60
CA VAL A 325 13.07 0.14 -8.84
C VAL A 325 14.09 -0.74 -9.54
N SER A 326 14.37 -1.90 -8.97
CA SER A 326 15.32 -2.89 -9.50
C SER A 326 14.69 -3.83 -10.51
N GLY A 327 13.42 -4.18 -10.29
CA GLY A 327 12.61 -5.01 -11.17
C GLY A 327 11.12 -4.79 -10.92
N LEU A 328 10.29 -5.22 -11.87
CA LEU A 328 8.85 -5.08 -11.83
C LEU A 328 8.14 -6.43 -11.64
N CYS A 329 7.01 -6.39 -10.96
CA CYS A 329 6.02 -7.46 -11.01
C CYS A 329 4.78 -6.95 -11.74
N LEU A 330 4.48 -7.54 -12.90
CA LEU A 330 3.30 -7.24 -13.69
C LEU A 330 2.13 -8.10 -13.23
N THR A 331 1.04 -7.48 -12.79
CA THR A 331 -0.16 -8.17 -12.30
C THR A 331 -1.34 -8.00 -13.23
N LYS A 332 -2.33 -8.90 -13.13
CA LYS A 332 -3.60 -8.78 -13.87
C LYS A 332 -3.45 -8.82 -15.40
N LEU A 333 -2.46 -9.55 -15.90
CA LEU A 333 -2.27 -9.72 -17.35
C LEU A 333 -3.48 -10.38 -18.01
N ASP A 334 -4.08 -11.35 -17.34
CA ASP A 334 -5.27 -12.11 -17.73
C ASP A 334 -6.51 -11.24 -17.99
N VAL A 335 -6.58 -10.07 -17.39
CA VAL A 335 -7.69 -9.13 -17.60
C VAL A 335 -7.69 -8.55 -19.01
N LEU A 336 -6.54 -8.47 -19.67
CA LEU A 336 -6.41 -7.98 -21.04
C LEU A 336 -6.76 -9.02 -22.11
N ASP A 337 -6.95 -10.30 -21.75
CA ASP A 337 -7.32 -11.35 -22.71
C ASP A 337 -8.65 -11.03 -23.41
N GLY A 338 -8.68 -11.20 -24.71
CA GLY A 338 -9.85 -10.95 -25.56
C GLY A 338 -9.95 -9.53 -26.10
N LEU A 339 -9.04 -8.62 -25.74
CA LEU A 339 -8.95 -7.31 -26.35
C LEU A 339 -8.24 -7.39 -27.70
N GLU A 340 -8.80 -6.76 -28.73
CA GLU A 340 -8.18 -6.69 -30.06
C GLU A 340 -7.01 -5.70 -30.09
N ASN A 341 -7.18 -4.58 -29.37
CA ASN A 341 -6.19 -3.52 -29.28
C ASN A 341 -5.99 -3.11 -27.82
N ILE A 342 -4.75 -2.84 -27.45
CA ILE A 342 -4.36 -2.37 -26.12
C ILE A 342 -3.58 -1.07 -26.31
N ARG A 343 -3.91 -0.07 -25.50
CA ARG A 343 -3.23 1.22 -25.52
C ARG A 343 -2.29 1.36 -24.33
N VAL A 344 -1.12 1.92 -24.60
CA VAL A 344 -0.16 2.32 -23.57
C VAL A 344 0.10 3.81 -23.70
N CYS A 345 -0.09 4.56 -22.64
CA CYS A 345 0.29 5.97 -22.60
C CYS A 345 1.82 6.06 -22.51
N VAL A 346 2.44 6.64 -23.52
CA VAL A 346 3.90 6.76 -23.66
C VAL A 346 4.42 8.19 -23.48
N GLY A 347 3.53 9.18 -23.45
CA GLY A 347 3.84 10.59 -23.27
C GLY A 347 2.63 11.39 -22.84
N TYR A 348 2.87 12.60 -22.38
CA TYR A 348 1.84 13.60 -22.10
C TYR A 348 2.05 14.84 -22.96
N ARG A 349 0.96 15.49 -23.33
CA ARG A 349 0.94 16.75 -24.04
C ARG A 349 0.12 17.78 -23.25
N SER A 350 0.64 18.97 -23.10
CA SER A 350 -0.13 20.10 -22.57
C SER A 350 -1.07 20.69 -23.62
N LYS A 351 -2.02 21.53 -23.22
CA LYS A 351 -2.99 22.17 -24.14
C LYS A 351 -2.34 23.09 -25.17
N ASP A 352 -1.17 23.62 -24.89
CA ASP A 352 -0.36 24.43 -25.82
C ASP A 352 0.53 23.58 -26.75
N GLY A 353 0.45 22.26 -26.65
CA GLY A 353 1.14 21.30 -27.52
C GLY A 353 2.53 20.90 -27.05
N ALA A 354 3.02 21.42 -25.93
CA ALA A 354 4.32 21.02 -25.39
C ALA A 354 4.28 19.60 -24.79
N THR A 355 5.38 18.86 -24.94
CA THR A 355 5.55 17.56 -24.28
C THR A 355 5.86 17.80 -22.80
N ILE A 356 5.20 17.06 -21.91
CA ILE A 356 5.39 17.07 -20.47
C ILE A 356 5.89 15.69 -20.03
N ASP A 357 7.04 15.64 -19.36
CA ASP A 357 7.59 14.38 -18.87
C ASP A 357 6.89 13.91 -17.59
N ASN A 358 6.61 14.82 -16.66
CA ASN A 358 5.88 14.51 -15.43
C ASN A 358 5.22 15.76 -14.87
N PRO A 359 3.87 15.78 -14.72
CA PRO A 359 3.18 16.85 -14.01
C PRO A 359 3.56 16.86 -12.53
N VAL A 360 3.72 18.06 -11.96
CA VAL A 360 4.20 18.21 -10.57
C VAL A 360 3.07 18.01 -9.55
N ASP A 361 1.81 18.31 -9.93
CA ASP A 361 0.65 18.30 -9.04
C ASP A 361 -0.64 17.89 -9.76
N SER A 362 -1.73 17.80 -9.00
CA SER A 362 -3.03 17.41 -9.55
C SER A 362 -3.58 18.37 -10.58
N GLU A 363 -3.25 19.66 -10.52
CA GLU A 363 -3.68 20.66 -11.49
C GLU A 363 -2.93 20.47 -12.82
N GLY A 364 -1.63 20.18 -12.76
CA GLY A 364 -0.85 19.78 -13.92
C GLY A 364 -1.40 18.52 -14.57
N TYR A 365 -1.73 17.50 -13.78
CA TYR A 365 -2.35 16.27 -14.31
C TYR A 365 -3.75 16.50 -14.92
N ALA A 366 -4.51 17.48 -14.45
CA ALA A 366 -5.86 17.75 -14.95
C ALA A 366 -5.89 18.42 -16.34
N VAL A 367 -4.77 18.96 -16.80
CA VAL A 367 -4.69 19.73 -18.06
C VAL A 367 -3.89 19.05 -19.17
N ILE A 368 -3.38 17.85 -18.93
CA ILE A 368 -2.61 17.10 -19.92
C ILE A 368 -3.50 16.15 -20.74
N GLU A 369 -3.04 15.85 -21.94
CA GLU A 369 -3.59 14.82 -22.83
C GLU A 369 -2.61 13.65 -22.92
N PRO A 370 -3.04 12.40 -22.68
CA PRO A 370 -2.19 11.23 -22.84
C PRO A 370 -1.94 10.95 -24.33
N LEU A 371 -0.69 10.66 -24.66
CA LEU A 371 -0.26 10.20 -25.99
C LEU A 371 -0.13 8.68 -25.96
N TYR A 372 -0.89 7.99 -26.81
CA TYR A 372 -0.96 6.55 -26.81
C TYR A 372 -0.16 5.92 -27.94
N GLN A 373 0.43 4.76 -27.62
CA GLN A 373 0.87 3.77 -28.56
C GLN A 373 -0.13 2.63 -28.57
N ASP A 374 -0.69 2.33 -29.74
CA ASP A 374 -1.58 1.18 -29.93
C ASP A 374 -0.74 -0.09 -30.16
N LEU A 375 -1.09 -1.16 -29.46
CA LEU A 375 -0.48 -2.48 -29.56
C LEU A 375 -1.55 -3.52 -29.89
N PRO A 376 -1.23 -4.55 -30.70
CA PRO A 376 -2.16 -5.64 -30.95
C PRO A 376 -2.42 -6.43 -29.66
N GLY A 377 -3.68 -6.69 -29.38
CA GLY A 377 -4.10 -7.55 -28.28
C GLY A 377 -4.01 -9.03 -28.63
N TRP A 378 -4.61 -9.87 -27.83
CA TRP A 378 -4.62 -11.32 -28.01
C TRP A 378 -5.97 -11.92 -27.59
N SER A 379 -6.34 -13.02 -28.25
CA SER A 379 -7.60 -13.74 -28.00
C SER A 379 -7.43 -14.94 -27.08
N GLU A 380 -6.21 -15.49 -27.03
CA GLU A 380 -5.90 -16.66 -26.23
C GLU A 380 -5.86 -16.30 -24.74
N SER A 381 -6.23 -17.27 -23.88
CA SER A 381 -6.18 -17.04 -22.43
C SER A 381 -4.75 -17.07 -21.91
N THR A 382 -4.40 -16.06 -21.10
CA THR A 382 -3.17 -16.05 -20.32
C THR A 382 -3.38 -16.58 -18.88
N LEU A 383 -4.64 -16.85 -18.49
CA LEU A 383 -4.98 -17.32 -17.16
C LEU A 383 -4.27 -18.63 -16.82
N GLY A 384 -3.55 -18.65 -15.71
CA GLY A 384 -2.87 -19.84 -15.19
C GLY A 384 -1.60 -20.25 -15.95
N VAL A 385 -1.15 -19.50 -16.95
CA VAL A 385 0.12 -19.76 -17.63
C VAL A 385 1.29 -19.60 -16.67
N LYS A 386 2.22 -20.58 -16.68
CA LYS A 386 3.35 -20.67 -15.75
C LYS A 386 4.73 -20.44 -16.37
N ARG A 387 4.80 -20.35 -17.68
CA ARG A 387 6.06 -20.14 -18.41
C ARG A 387 5.86 -19.03 -19.45
N ILE A 388 6.86 -18.17 -19.60
CA ILE A 388 6.76 -17.03 -20.52
C ILE A 388 6.61 -17.45 -21.98
N GLU A 389 7.20 -18.60 -22.35
CA GLU A 389 7.12 -19.15 -23.72
C GLU A 389 5.70 -19.57 -24.09
N ASP A 390 4.87 -19.94 -23.12
CA ASP A 390 3.50 -20.40 -23.29
C ASP A 390 2.49 -19.24 -23.39
N LEU A 391 2.93 -18.00 -23.14
CA LEU A 391 2.10 -16.81 -23.34
C LEU A 391 1.89 -16.54 -24.84
N PRO A 392 0.72 -15.98 -25.24
CA PRO A 392 0.48 -15.50 -26.58
C PRO A 392 1.60 -14.57 -27.08
N LYS A 393 1.89 -14.62 -28.38
CA LYS A 393 2.96 -13.78 -28.96
C LYS A 393 2.78 -12.30 -28.67
N ASN A 394 1.53 -11.80 -28.76
CA ASN A 394 1.24 -10.39 -28.52
C ASN A 394 1.31 -10.03 -27.02
N ALA A 395 0.98 -10.96 -26.12
CA ALA A 395 1.16 -10.76 -24.68
C ALA A 395 2.65 -10.62 -24.33
N ARG A 396 3.52 -11.45 -24.93
CA ARG A 396 4.98 -11.31 -24.77
C ARG A 396 5.49 -9.99 -25.34
N ALA A 397 5.00 -9.58 -26.51
CA ALA A 397 5.36 -8.31 -27.13
C ALA A 397 4.93 -7.12 -26.24
N TYR A 398 3.74 -7.21 -25.62
CA TYR A 398 3.27 -6.22 -24.64
C TYR A 398 4.21 -6.11 -23.44
N ILE A 399 4.62 -7.25 -22.86
CA ILE A 399 5.56 -7.29 -21.73
C ILE A 399 6.90 -6.64 -22.12
N SER A 400 7.49 -7.05 -23.24
CA SER A 400 8.76 -6.47 -23.73
C SER A 400 8.64 -4.97 -24.02
N PHE A 401 7.50 -4.52 -24.55
CA PHE A 401 7.26 -3.10 -24.78
C PHE A 401 7.24 -2.31 -23.46
N LEU A 402 6.62 -2.85 -22.40
CA LEU A 402 6.63 -2.21 -21.10
C LEU A 402 8.04 -2.11 -20.51
N GLU A 403 8.86 -3.16 -20.65
CA GLU A 403 10.27 -3.14 -20.23
C GLU A 403 11.06 -2.05 -20.99
N GLU A 404 10.88 -1.95 -22.31
CA GLU A 404 11.50 -0.92 -23.13
C GLU A 404 11.06 0.50 -22.69
N GLN A 405 9.77 0.70 -22.45
CA GLN A 405 9.25 2.00 -22.03
C GLN A 405 9.71 2.44 -20.65
N THR A 406 9.99 1.52 -19.75
CA THR A 406 10.33 1.82 -18.35
C THR A 406 11.83 1.70 -18.04
N GLY A 407 12.58 0.98 -18.87
CA GLY A 407 14.00 0.70 -18.66
C GLY A 407 14.28 -0.27 -17.50
N VAL A 408 13.26 -0.97 -17.01
CA VAL A 408 13.37 -1.91 -15.89
C VAL A 408 12.80 -3.27 -16.29
N PRO A 409 13.46 -4.39 -15.96
CA PRO A 409 12.98 -5.72 -16.30
C PRO A 409 11.72 -6.10 -15.53
N ILE A 410 10.87 -6.93 -16.13
CA ILE A 410 9.73 -7.57 -15.47
C ILE A 410 10.18 -8.94 -14.97
N ASP A 411 10.35 -9.05 -13.66
CA ASP A 411 10.86 -10.25 -13.00
C ASP A 411 9.77 -11.27 -12.68
N ILE A 412 8.56 -10.78 -12.44
CA ILE A 412 7.42 -11.61 -12.04
C ILE A 412 6.18 -11.19 -12.83
N ILE A 413 5.42 -12.18 -13.31
CA ILE A 413 4.17 -11.94 -14.05
C ILE A 413 3.06 -12.75 -13.38
N SER A 414 2.04 -12.07 -12.87
CA SER A 414 0.85 -12.71 -12.34
C SER A 414 -0.17 -12.92 -13.44
N THR A 415 -0.50 -14.16 -13.72
CA THR A 415 -1.41 -14.62 -14.78
C THR A 415 -2.79 -15.02 -14.27
N GLY A 416 -3.08 -14.80 -12.98
CA GLY A 416 -4.37 -15.08 -12.36
C GLY A 416 -4.39 -14.79 -10.87
N PRO A 417 -5.52 -15.01 -10.18
CA PRO A 417 -5.68 -14.67 -8.76
C PRO A 417 -4.94 -15.60 -7.80
N ASP A 418 -4.77 -16.89 -8.13
CA ASP A 418 -4.08 -17.85 -7.28
C ASP A 418 -2.56 -17.61 -7.29
N ARG A 419 -1.91 -17.89 -6.14
CA ARG A 419 -0.47 -17.73 -6.01
C ARG A 419 0.35 -18.56 -7.01
N ASN A 420 -0.14 -19.74 -7.38
CA ASN A 420 0.50 -20.64 -8.33
C ASN A 420 0.34 -20.20 -9.78
N GLU A 421 -0.53 -19.24 -10.06
CA GLU A 421 -0.74 -18.62 -11.36
C GLU A 421 0.22 -17.44 -11.55
N THR A 422 1.52 -17.76 -11.49
CA THR A 422 2.60 -16.78 -11.51
C THR A 422 3.79 -17.32 -12.29
N ILE A 423 4.35 -16.50 -13.16
CA ILE A 423 5.62 -16.73 -13.85
C ILE A 423 6.69 -15.97 -13.08
N VAL A 424 7.70 -16.66 -12.58
CA VAL A 424 8.87 -16.06 -11.91
C VAL A 424 10.07 -16.19 -12.86
N LEU A 425 10.49 -15.08 -13.44
CA LEU A 425 11.66 -14.99 -14.31
C LEU A 425 12.92 -14.74 -13.51
N ARG A 426 12.78 -13.94 -12.43
CA ARG A 426 13.85 -13.65 -11.48
C ARG A 426 13.25 -13.55 -10.07
N ASN A 427 13.92 -14.15 -9.10
CA ASN A 427 13.53 -14.03 -7.69
C ASN A 427 14.40 -12.96 -7.00
N PRO A 428 13.82 -11.89 -6.46
CA PRO A 428 14.55 -10.80 -5.82
C PRO A 428 15.52 -11.22 -4.70
N PHE A 429 15.28 -12.36 -4.06
CA PHE A 429 16.14 -12.86 -2.99
C PHE A 429 17.35 -13.66 -3.48
N PHE A 430 17.31 -14.25 -4.67
CA PHE A 430 18.33 -15.20 -5.11
C PHE A 430 19.10 -14.72 -6.34
N ASP A 431 18.46 -13.93 -7.19
CA ASP A 431 19.03 -13.41 -8.43
C ASP A 431 19.38 -11.92 -8.28
#